data_b125a3171b76a98adc7a02cb7dbba747
#
_entry.id   b125a3171b76a98adc7a02cb7dbba747
#
_cell.length_a   1.000
_cell.length_b   1.000
_cell.length_c   1.000
_cell.angle_alpha   90.00
_cell.angle_beta   90.00
_cell.angle_gamma   90.00
#
_symmetry.space_group_name_H-M   'P 1'
#
loop_
_entity.id
_entity.type
_entity.pdbx_description
1 polymer ?
#
loop_
_entity_poly.entity_id
_entity_poly.type
_entity_poly.pdbx_seq_one_letter_code
_entity_poly.pdbx_strand_id
1 'polypeptide(L)'
;MLRSPSLLLRQVLRIYRNLNLDGKKLVVANGDSLTLGKHVLTFVFAPMVHWPEVMVTYDSTDKVLFSADGFGKFGALDVEEDWDCEARRYYIGIVGKYGAQVQKLLKAAATLDIQTICPLHGPILTENLGHYLEKYDIWSSYKVESEGVVIAYTSVYGNTKKAVELLAQKLEEKGCPKVTVFDLARDDMAKAVEDAFRYGKLVLATITYNGDIFPFMRTYIENLTERSYQNRTIGLIENGSWAPAAARVMQGMFEKSKNITWLENNVKIMSSLSEANEAEIEAMAEELCK
;
A
#
# COMPACT_ATOMS: atom_id res chain seq x y z
N MET A 1 35.70 29.86 -0.28
CA MET A 1 34.48 29.14 0.17
C MET A 1 34.88 27.72 0.55
N LEU A 2 34.82 27.38 1.83
CA LEU A 2 35.02 25.99 2.29
C LEU A 2 33.80 25.22 1.87
N ARG A 3 33.96 24.25 0.94
CA ARG A 3 32.86 23.31 0.60
C ARG A 3 32.60 22.44 1.82
N SER A 4 31.38 22.45 2.32
CA SER A 4 30.95 21.55 3.40
C SER A 4 31.15 20.08 2.98
N PRO A 5 31.62 19.19 3.87
CA PRO A 5 31.78 17.78 3.55
C PRO A 5 30.41 17.16 3.24
N SER A 6 30.34 16.33 2.22
CA SER A 6 29.13 15.53 1.93
C SER A 6 29.05 14.38 2.94
N LEU A 7 27.90 14.25 3.59
CA LEU A 7 27.58 13.14 4.49
C LEU A 7 27.21 11.91 3.68
N LEU A 8 27.87 10.79 3.91
CA LEU A 8 27.68 9.58 3.10
C LEU A 8 27.76 8.31 3.96
N LEU A 9 26.89 7.38 3.68
CA LEU A 9 27.06 5.99 4.09
C LEU A 9 28.15 5.31 3.26
N ARG A 10 28.89 4.34 3.83
CA ARG A 10 29.77 3.47 3.03
C ARG A 10 29.05 2.81 1.86
N GLN A 11 27.77 2.51 2.01
CA GLN A 11 26.92 1.92 0.99
C GLN A 11 26.69 2.85 -0.21
N VAL A 12 26.51 4.15 0.02
CA VAL A 12 26.43 5.17 -1.04
C VAL A 12 27.68 5.12 -1.93
N LEU A 13 28.87 5.01 -1.33
CA LEU A 13 30.12 4.92 -2.07
C LEU A 13 30.23 3.66 -2.93
N ARG A 14 29.54 2.57 -2.54
CA ARG A 14 29.48 1.33 -3.34
C ARG A 14 28.48 1.42 -4.48
N ILE A 15 27.28 1.95 -4.20
CA ILE A 15 26.19 2.06 -5.17
C ILE A 15 26.53 3.08 -6.25
N TYR A 16 27.04 4.24 -5.84
CA TYR A 16 27.32 5.36 -6.72
C TYR A 16 28.83 5.49 -7.06
N ARG A 17 29.56 4.38 -7.08
CA ARG A 17 31.00 4.36 -7.35
C ARG A 17 31.42 5.00 -8.68
N ASN A 18 30.51 5.05 -9.63
CA ASN A 18 30.73 5.67 -10.95
C ASN A 18 30.35 7.16 -10.98
N LEU A 19 29.78 7.71 -9.90
CA LEU A 19 29.56 9.15 -9.77
C LEU A 19 30.86 9.82 -9.31
N ASN A 20 31.26 10.85 -10.02
CA ASN A 20 32.40 11.68 -9.61
C ASN A 20 31.98 12.58 -8.45
N LEU A 21 32.13 12.05 -7.22
CA LEU A 21 31.82 12.77 -5.99
C LEU A 21 33.07 13.56 -5.56
N ASP A 22 33.27 14.73 -6.16
CA ASP A 22 34.36 15.61 -5.82
C ASP A 22 34.09 16.36 -4.48
N GLY A 23 35.08 16.40 -3.61
CA GLY A 23 35.05 17.15 -2.36
C GLY A 23 35.33 16.31 -1.11
N LYS A 24 35.30 16.98 0.04
CA LYS A 24 35.47 16.32 1.34
C LYS A 24 34.27 15.48 1.67
N LYS A 25 34.50 14.25 2.11
CA LYS A 25 33.46 13.26 2.48
C LYS A 25 33.59 12.95 3.97
N LEU A 26 32.46 12.90 4.67
CA LEU A 26 32.34 12.38 6.02
C LEU A 26 31.48 11.11 5.97
N VAL A 27 32.10 9.97 6.25
CA VAL A 27 31.38 8.69 6.35
C VAL A 27 30.89 8.55 7.78
N VAL A 28 29.58 8.31 7.93
CA VAL A 28 28.92 8.15 9.23
C VAL A 28 28.42 6.72 9.41
N ALA A 29 28.31 6.30 10.66
CA ALA A 29 27.65 5.07 11.09
C ALA A 29 26.25 5.37 11.67
N ASN A 30 25.45 4.31 11.87
CA ASN A 30 24.15 4.46 12.53
C ASN A 30 24.29 4.96 13.96
N GLY A 31 23.61 6.03 14.28
CA GLY A 31 23.69 6.69 15.60
C GLY A 31 24.81 7.68 15.77
N ASP A 32 25.67 7.85 14.76
CA ASP A 32 26.69 8.90 14.79
C ASP A 32 26.05 10.28 14.84
N SER A 33 26.76 11.25 15.43
CA SER A 33 26.33 12.63 15.49
C SER A 33 27.39 13.58 14.92
N LEU A 34 26.92 14.69 14.36
CA LEU A 34 27.75 15.76 13.85
C LEU A 34 27.30 17.09 14.47
N THR A 35 28.21 17.79 15.11
CA THR A 35 27.97 19.14 15.64
C THR A 35 28.25 20.19 14.57
N LEU A 36 27.25 21.03 14.28
CA LEU A 36 27.31 22.16 13.36
C LEU A 36 27.02 23.46 14.14
N GLY A 37 27.98 23.95 14.87
CA GLY A 37 27.80 25.11 15.76
C GLY A 37 26.82 24.77 16.89
N LYS A 38 25.62 25.37 16.88
CA LYS A 38 24.56 25.10 17.87
C LYS A 38 23.72 23.88 17.56
N HIS A 39 23.73 23.36 16.34
CA HIS A 39 22.95 22.21 15.92
C HIS A 39 23.70 20.90 16.12
N VAL A 40 23.01 19.86 16.54
CA VAL A 40 23.54 18.50 16.67
C VAL A 40 22.69 17.57 15.84
N LEU A 41 23.26 17.09 14.74
CA LEU A 41 22.63 16.16 13.80
C LEU A 41 22.96 14.73 14.19
N THR A 42 21.95 13.89 14.37
CA THR A 42 22.10 12.43 14.60
C THR A 42 21.59 11.68 13.38
N PHE A 43 22.33 10.65 12.95
CA PHE A 43 22.04 9.89 11.74
C PHE A 43 21.45 8.53 12.09
N VAL A 44 20.25 8.25 11.59
CA VAL A 44 19.55 6.96 11.78
C VAL A 44 19.39 6.27 10.44
N PHE A 45 19.93 5.06 10.33
CA PHE A 45 19.85 4.30 9.11
C PHE A 45 18.45 3.69 8.94
N ALA A 46 17.87 3.89 7.75
CA ALA A 46 16.56 3.38 7.36
C ALA A 46 16.65 2.61 6.03
N PRO A 47 17.51 1.55 5.94
CA PRO A 47 17.72 0.85 4.68
C PRO A 47 16.42 0.27 4.15
N MET A 48 16.20 0.40 2.83
CA MET A 48 14.99 -0.01 2.12
C MET A 48 13.72 0.78 2.46
N VAL A 49 13.87 1.98 3.03
CA VAL A 49 12.76 2.92 3.18
C VAL A 49 12.99 4.17 2.27
N HIS A 50 12.94 4.13 0.87
CA HIS A 50 12.77 2.82 0.22
C HIS A 50 14.05 2.34 -0.49
N TRP A 51 15.12 3.12 -0.49
CA TRP A 51 16.42 2.75 -1.09
C TRP A 51 17.32 2.06 -0.06
N PRO A 52 18.27 1.21 -0.51
CA PRO A 52 19.12 0.45 0.40
C PRO A 52 20.05 1.33 1.27
N GLU A 53 20.33 2.55 0.84
CA GLU A 53 21.21 3.50 1.54
C GLU A 53 20.50 4.63 2.27
N VAL A 54 19.19 4.55 2.44
CA VAL A 54 18.42 5.61 3.11
C VAL A 54 18.91 5.82 4.53
N MET A 55 19.08 7.09 4.86
CA MET A 55 19.43 7.61 6.17
C MET A 55 18.53 8.79 6.48
N VAL A 56 17.88 8.77 7.63
CA VAL A 56 17.17 9.93 8.15
C VAL A 56 18.09 10.70 9.10
N THR A 57 17.89 12.00 9.20
CA THR A 57 18.70 12.87 10.04
C THR A 57 17.83 13.59 11.05
N TYR A 58 18.19 13.53 12.31
CA TYR A 58 17.51 14.23 13.39
C TYR A 58 18.36 15.36 13.93
N ASP A 59 17.87 16.59 13.88
CA ASP A 59 18.42 17.74 14.57
C ASP A 59 17.84 17.84 15.97
N SER A 60 18.64 17.53 16.99
CA SER A 60 18.20 17.54 18.38
C SER A 60 18.03 18.95 18.97
N THR A 61 18.60 19.97 18.34
CA THR A 61 18.47 21.38 18.78
C THR A 61 17.10 21.93 18.43
N ASP A 62 16.67 21.78 17.18
CA ASP A 62 15.39 22.29 16.69
C ASP A 62 14.31 21.20 16.68
N LYS A 63 14.64 19.96 17.09
CA LYS A 63 13.75 18.80 17.15
C LYS A 63 13.12 18.45 15.80
N VAL A 64 13.91 18.58 14.75
CA VAL A 64 13.49 18.36 13.35
C VAL A 64 13.99 17.01 12.86
N LEU A 65 13.07 16.21 12.32
CA LEU A 65 13.40 14.98 11.59
C LEU A 65 13.37 15.23 10.09
N PHE A 66 14.51 15.12 9.43
CA PHE A 66 14.60 15.03 7.97
C PHE A 66 14.44 13.57 7.58
N SER A 67 13.22 13.21 7.15
CA SER A 67 12.77 11.82 7.10
C SER A 67 13.02 11.12 5.77
N ALA A 68 13.79 11.72 4.85
CA ALA A 68 13.91 11.27 3.47
C ALA A 68 12.50 11.12 2.85
N ASP A 69 12.17 9.99 2.23
CA ASP A 69 10.84 9.73 1.67
C ASP A 69 9.79 9.36 2.73
N GLY A 70 10.20 9.12 3.96
CA GLY A 70 9.28 8.82 5.05
C GLY A 70 8.31 9.96 5.32
N PHE A 71 7.03 9.64 5.49
CA PHE A 71 5.92 10.59 5.71
C PHE A 71 5.62 11.51 4.50
N GLY A 72 6.17 11.19 3.32
CA GLY A 72 5.88 11.89 2.09
C GLY A 72 4.50 11.54 1.51
N LYS A 73 4.03 12.36 0.57
CA LYS A 73 2.81 12.13 -0.20
C LYS A 73 3.00 12.51 -1.67
N PHE A 74 2.13 12.01 -2.53
CA PHE A 74 1.98 12.53 -3.89
C PHE A 74 1.29 13.90 -3.90
N GLY A 75 1.31 14.54 -5.05
CA GLY A 75 0.65 15.81 -5.32
C GLY A 75 1.55 17.03 -5.12
N ALA A 76 1.13 18.15 -5.73
CA ALA A 76 1.82 19.43 -5.64
C ALA A 76 1.45 20.15 -4.32
N LEU A 77 2.33 21.02 -3.83
CA LEU A 77 2.12 21.73 -2.56
C LEU A 77 1.07 22.84 -2.64
N ASP A 78 0.71 23.27 -3.85
CA ASP A 78 -0.30 24.28 -4.14
C ASP A 78 -1.69 23.71 -4.42
N VAL A 79 -1.86 22.40 -4.28
CA VAL A 79 -3.14 21.69 -4.40
C VAL A 79 -3.58 21.21 -3.02
N GLU A 80 -4.80 21.57 -2.62
CA GLU A 80 -5.39 21.08 -1.38
C GLU A 80 -5.90 19.64 -1.59
N GLU A 81 -5.25 18.69 -0.95
CA GLU A 81 -5.55 17.26 -1.04
C GLU A 81 -5.50 16.62 0.35
N ASP A 82 -6.33 15.61 0.56
CA ASP A 82 -6.27 14.78 1.76
C ASP A 82 -4.91 14.07 1.86
N TRP A 83 -4.16 14.38 2.94
CA TRP A 83 -2.85 13.78 3.19
C TRP A 83 -2.93 12.26 3.27
N ASP A 84 -3.90 11.72 3.98
CA ASP A 84 -4.03 10.26 4.22
C ASP A 84 -4.16 9.49 2.90
N CYS A 85 -4.95 9.98 1.95
CA CYS A 85 -5.16 9.35 0.66
C CYS A 85 -3.88 9.31 -0.15
N GLU A 86 -3.24 10.46 -0.35
CA GLU A 86 -2.07 10.57 -1.21
C GLU A 86 -0.80 9.99 -0.57
N ALA A 87 -0.67 10.08 0.76
CA ALA A 87 0.42 9.45 1.50
C ALA A 87 0.28 7.92 1.53
N ARG A 88 -0.92 7.38 1.69
CA ARG A 88 -1.18 5.93 1.61
C ARG A 88 -0.83 5.40 0.22
N ARG A 89 -1.28 6.09 -0.83
CA ARG A 89 -0.99 5.75 -2.21
C ARG A 89 0.51 5.77 -2.49
N TYR A 90 1.22 6.80 -2.01
CA TYR A 90 2.68 6.90 -2.07
C TYR A 90 3.34 5.74 -1.33
N TYR A 91 2.95 5.52 -0.07
CA TYR A 91 3.51 4.47 0.78
C TYR A 91 3.32 3.07 0.17
N ILE A 92 2.07 2.69 -0.13
CA ILE A 92 1.76 1.36 -0.68
C ILE A 92 2.44 1.16 -2.04
N GLY A 93 2.44 2.18 -2.90
CA GLY A 93 3.04 2.12 -4.23
C GLY A 93 4.55 1.86 -4.20
N ILE A 94 5.27 2.47 -3.28
CA ILE A 94 6.74 2.56 -3.29
C ILE A 94 7.37 1.78 -2.14
N VAL A 95 6.85 1.91 -0.92
CA VAL A 95 7.45 1.36 0.32
C VAL A 95 6.78 0.05 0.75
N GLY A 96 5.55 -0.23 0.31
CA GLY A 96 4.63 -1.23 0.87
C GLY A 96 5.24 -2.59 1.24
N LYS A 97 6.14 -3.15 0.42
CA LYS A 97 6.80 -4.44 0.72
C LYS A 97 7.82 -4.41 1.86
N TYR A 98 8.24 -3.21 2.30
CA TYR A 98 9.28 -3.02 3.30
C TYR A 98 8.73 -2.68 4.69
N GLY A 99 7.53 -3.12 5.02
CA GLY A 99 6.88 -2.82 6.31
C GLY A 99 7.75 -3.11 7.54
N ALA A 100 8.50 -4.22 7.56
CA ALA A 100 9.39 -4.55 8.66
C ALA A 100 10.52 -3.53 8.87
N GLN A 101 11.02 -2.92 7.79
CA GLN A 101 12.04 -1.87 7.83
C GLN A 101 11.45 -0.56 8.36
N VAL A 102 10.24 -0.21 7.93
CA VAL A 102 9.51 0.95 8.45
C VAL A 102 9.20 0.80 9.92
N GLN A 103 8.78 -0.38 10.38
CA GLN A 103 8.57 -0.66 11.81
C GLN A 103 9.84 -0.47 12.65
N LYS A 104 11.02 -0.79 12.11
CA LYS A 104 12.30 -0.51 12.79
C LYS A 104 12.58 0.99 12.86
N LEU A 105 12.30 1.72 11.79
CA LEU A 105 12.44 3.18 11.76
C LEU A 105 11.50 3.85 12.76
N LEU A 106 10.23 3.45 12.82
CA LEU A 106 9.26 3.97 13.79
C LEU A 106 9.69 3.74 15.24
N LYS A 107 10.24 2.54 15.56
CA LYS A 107 10.80 2.27 16.89
C LYS A 107 11.98 3.16 17.25
N ALA A 108 12.85 3.45 16.29
CA ALA A 108 13.96 4.38 16.51
C ALA A 108 13.44 5.82 16.67
N ALA A 109 12.50 6.26 15.84
CA ALA A 109 11.89 7.58 15.94
C ALA A 109 11.15 7.83 17.26
N ALA A 110 10.51 6.80 17.82
CA ALA A 110 9.80 6.88 19.11
C ALA A 110 10.70 7.23 20.30
N THR A 111 12.03 7.11 20.17
CA THR A 111 13.00 7.52 21.19
C THR A 111 13.44 8.97 21.08
N LEU A 112 12.99 9.70 20.05
CA LEU A 112 13.37 11.06 19.73
C LEU A 112 12.24 12.03 20.07
N ASP A 113 12.58 13.22 20.53
CA ASP A 113 11.61 14.31 20.76
C ASP A 113 11.41 15.10 19.45
N ILE A 114 10.59 14.55 18.54
CA ILE A 114 10.33 15.12 17.23
C ILE A 114 9.18 16.11 17.31
N GLN A 115 9.38 17.35 16.86
CA GLN A 115 8.36 18.40 16.78
C GLN A 115 8.06 18.82 15.34
N THR A 116 8.95 18.47 14.40
CA THR A 116 8.77 18.76 12.97
C THR A 116 9.30 17.60 12.15
N ILE A 117 8.56 17.20 11.12
CA ILE A 117 9.01 16.20 10.13
C ILE A 117 9.12 16.90 8.78
N CYS A 118 10.28 16.77 8.14
CA CYS A 118 10.58 17.33 6.82
C CYS A 118 10.80 16.17 5.83
N PRO A 119 9.75 15.72 5.12
CA PRO A 119 9.89 14.72 4.07
C PRO A 119 10.47 15.35 2.79
N LEU A 120 11.02 14.53 1.90
CA LEU A 120 11.48 14.97 0.57
C LEU A 120 10.32 15.25 -0.40
N HIS A 121 9.14 14.66 -0.15
CA HIS A 121 7.93 14.83 -0.95
C HIS A 121 6.76 15.23 -0.06
N GLY A 122 5.99 16.24 -0.47
CA GLY A 122 4.86 16.75 0.29
C GLY A 122 5.21 17.88 1.27
N PRO A 123 4.28 18.24 2.16
CA PRO A 123 4.45 19.37 3.08
C PRO A 123 5.35 19.05 4.27
N ILE A 124 5.88 20.10 4.90
CA ILE A 124 6.47 20.00 6.24
C ILE A 124 5.35 19.74 7.25
N LEU A 125 5.55 18.77 8.14
CA LEU A 125 4.57 18.37 9.14
C LEU A 125 5.00 18.90 10.51
N THR A 126 4.17 19.77 11.08
CA THR A 126 4.44 20.46 12.36
C THR A 126 3.37 20.24 13.41
N GLU A 127 2.19 19.78 13.01
CA GLU A 127 1.05 19.58 13.88
C GLU A 127 0.58 18.12 13.81
N ASN A 128 -0.04 17.64 14.89
CA ASN A 128 -0.65 16.31 14.95
C ASN A 128 0.27 15.17 14.48
N LEU A 129 1.56 15.21 14.81
CA LEU A 129 2.54 14.24 14.35
C LEU A 129 2.17 12.79 14.72
N GLY A 130 1.43 12.59 15.82
CA GLY A 130 0.91 11.30 16.23
C GLY A 130 0.04 10.63 15.17
N HIS A 131 -0.77 11.39 14.42
CA HIS A 131 -1.59 10.89 13.34
C HIS A 131 -0.74 10.26 12.21
N TYR A 132 0.31 10.94 11.77
CA TYR A 132 1.19 10.44 10.71
C TYR A 132 1.97 9.19 11.14
N LEU A 133 2.42 9.16 12.39
CA LEU A 133 3.08 7.99 12.97
C LEU A 133 2.14 6.79 13.07
N GLU A 134 0.89 6.99 13.50
CA GLU A 134 -0.15 5.97 13.57
C GLU A 134 -0.46 5.40 12.19
N LYS A 135 -0.64 6.25 11.16
CA LYS A 135 -0.87 5.80 9.79
C LYS A 135 0.28 4.92 9.28
N TYR A 136 1.51 5.36 9.49
CA TYR A 136 2.68 4.58 9.12
C TYR A 136 2.79 3.26 9.89
N ASP A 137 2.38 3.21 11.18
CA ASP A 137 2.30 1.96 11.93
C ASP A 137 1.26 1.00 11.34
N ILE A 138 0.05 1.49 11.05
CA ILE A 138 -1.02 0.70 10.43
C ILE A 138 -0.55 0.12 9.09
N TRP A 139 -0.03 0.96 8.19
CA TRP A 139 0.37 0.53 6.85
C TRP A 139 1.54 -0.45 6.88
N SER A 140 2.56 -0.17 7.70
CA SER A 140 3.77 -0.99 7.76
C SER A 140 3.61 -2.29 8.54
N SER A 141 2.61 -2.40 9.40
CA SER A 141 2.21 -3.64 10.06
C SER A 141 1.11 -4.40 9.31
N TYR A 142 0.67 -3.88 8.15
CA TYR A 142 -0.40 -4.45 7.31
C TYR A 142 -1.74 -4.64 8.05
N LYS A 143 -2.01 -3.77 9.02
CA LYS A 143 -3.31 -3.73 9.70
C LYS A 143 -4.39 -3.20 8.76
N VAL A 144 -5.64 -3.51 9.08
CA VAL A 144 -6.80 -2.88 8.44
C VAL A 144 -6.89 -1.43 8.94
N GLU A 145 -7.00 -0.49 8.03
CA GLU A 145 -7.12 0.94 8.38
C GLU A 145 -8.57 1.36 8.57
N SER A 146 -9.45 0.84 7.74
CA SER A 146 -10.87 1.21 7.73
C SER A 146 -11.74 0.00 7.44
N GLU A 147 -12.94 -0.02 8.00
CA GLU A 147 -13.94 -1.02 7.67
C GLU A 147 -14.54 -0.76 6.29
N GLY A 148 -14.68 -1.82 5.48
CA GLY A 148 -15.24 -1.75 4.15
C GLY A 148 -14.87 -2.92 3.27
N VAL A 149 -15.45 -2.93 2.08
CA VAL A 149 -15.26 -3.95 1.04
C VAL A 149 -14.81 -3.29 -0.25
N VAL A 150 -13.73 -3.79 -0.82
CA VAL A 150 -13.29 -3.45 -2.18
C VAL A 150 -13.76 -4.54 -3.12
N ILE A 151 -14.38 -4.18 -4.24
CA ILE A 151 -14.73 -5.08 -5.31
C ILE A 151 -13.94 -4.69 -6.56
N ALA A 152 -12.97 -5.50 -6.93
CA ALA A 152 -12.16 -5.30 -8.13
C ALA A 152 -12.60 -6.30 -9.20
N TYR A 153 -12.94 -5.81 -10.39
CA TYR A 153 -13.49 -6.70 -11.42
C TYR A 153 -12.98 -6.42 -12.82
N THR A 154 -13.12 -7.44 -13.66
CA THR A 154 -13.05 -7.32 -15.12
C THR A 154 -14.26 -8.00 -15.76
N SER A 155 -14.80 -7.40 -16.81
CA SER A 155 -15.98 -7.93 -17.51
C SER A 155 -15.90 -7.62 -19.01
N VAL A 156 -16.04 -8.64 -19.86
CA VAL A 156 -15.99 -8.47 -21.33
C VAL A 156 -17.39 -8.20 -21.89
N TYR A 157 -18.37 -9.04 -21.54
CA TYR A 157 -19.74 -8.94 -22.06
C TYR A 157 -20.74 -8.34 -21.05
N GLY A 158 -20.28 -7.81 -19.93
CA GLY A 158 -21.14 -7.18 -18.93
C GLY A 158 -21.73 -8.13 -17.89
N ASN A 159 -21.62 -9.46 -18.04
CA ASN A 159 -22.26 -10.38 -17.09
C ASN A 159 -21.58 -10.41 -15.72
N THR A 160 -20.25 -10.40 -15.67
CA THR A 160 -19.51 -10.28 -14.40
C THR A 160 -19.77 -8.93 -13.75
N LYS A 161 -19.87 -7.85 -14.54
CA LYS A 161 -20.23 -6.52 -14.05
C LYS A 161 -21.59 -6.53 -13.36
N LYS A 162 -22.62 -7.15 -13.94
CA LYS A 162 -23.97 -7.28 -13.33
C LYS A 162 -23.91 -7.98 -11.97
N ALA A 163 -23.10 -9.04 -11.83
CA ALA A 163 -22.92 -9.72 -10.56
C ALA A 163 -22.27 -8.81 -9.50
N VAL A 164 -21.28 -8.04 -9.90
CA VAL A 164 -20.61 -7.07 -9.03
C VAL A 164 -21.54 -5.94 -8.60
N GLU A 165 -22.35 -5.41 -9.52
CA GLU A 165 -23.37 -4.38 -9.22
C GLU A 165 -24.40 -4.91 -8.22
N LEU A 166 -24.87 -6.15 -8.41
CA LEU A 166 -25.78 -6.79 -7.47
C LEU A 166 -25.14 -6.99 -6.09
N LEU A 167 -23.86 -7.46 -6.03
CA LEU A 167 -23.17 -7.62 -4.76
C LEU A 167 -23.00 -6.27 -4.04
N ALA A 168 -22.60 -5.23 -4.76
CA ALA A 168 -22.44 -3.88 -4.19
C ALA A 168 -23.76 -3.38 -3.59
N GLN A 169 -24.87 -3.52 -4.32
CA GLN A 169 -26.20 -3.18 -3.84
C GLN A 169 -26.55 -3.96 -2.55
N LYS A 170 -26.31 -5.28 -2.52
CA LYS A 170 -26.59 -6.12 -1.35
C LYS A 170 -25.76 -5.72 -0.13
N LEU A 171 -24.49 -5.36 -0.33
CA LEU A 171 -23.63 -4.86 0.75
C LEU A 171 -24.12 -3.53 1.32
N GLU A 172 -24.56 -2.61 0.46
CA GLU A 172 -25.16 -1.34 0.87
C GLU A 172 -26.48 -1.53 1.63
N GLU A 173 -27.37 -2.39 1.14
CA GLU A 173 -28.63 -2.76 1.80
C GLU A 173 -28.40 -3.37 3.19
N LYS A 174 -27.29 -4.10 3.38
CA LYS A 174 -26.91 -4.69 4.68
C LYS A 174 -26.13 -3.71 5.58
N GLY A 175 -25.94 -2.48 5.14
CA GLY A 175 -25.28 -1.43 5.93
C GLY A 175 -23.76 -1.56 6.00
N CYS A 176 -23.11 -2.15 4.99
CA CYS A 176 -21.64 -2.15 4.90
C CYS A 176 -21.11 -0.71 4.97
N PRO A 177 -20.16 -0.38 5.86
CA PRO A 177 -19.74 0.99 6.10
C PRO A 177 -19.15 1.71 4.86
N LYS A 178 -18.50 0.94 3.99
CA LYS A 178 -17.95 1.41 2.73
C LYS A 178 -17.88 0.27 1.72
N VAL A 179 -18.37 0.54 0.52
CA VAL A 179 -18.20 -0.32 -0.66
C VAL A 179 -17.52 0.50 -1.74
N THR A 180 -16.42 0.01 -2.27
CA THR A 180 -15.71 0.61 -3.43
C THR A 180 -15.62 -0.41 -4.55
N VAL A 181 -15.97 0.01 -5.76
CA VAL A 181 -16.01 -0.87 -6.94
C VAL A 181 -15.07 -0.33 -8.00
N PHE A 182 -14.18 -1.18 -8.53
CA PHE A 182 -13.23 -0.84 -9.57
C PHE A 182 -13.37 -1.74 -10.80
N ASP A 183 -13.63 -1.13 -11.95
CA ASP A 183 -13.44 -1.77 -13.26
C ASP A 183 -11.95 -1.67 -13.63
N LEU A 184 -11.19 -2.72 -13.40
CA LEU A 184 -9.73 -2.73 -13.60
C LEU A 184 -9.28 -2.42 -15.04
N ALA A 185 -10.19 -2.47 -16.00
CA ALA A 185 -9.90 -2.11 -17.38
C ALA A 185 -10.08 -0.59 -17.67
N ARG A 186 -10.70 0.16 -16.75
CA ARG A 186 -11.10 1.55 -16.97
C ARG A 186 -10.72 2.51 -15.86
N ASP A 187 -10.69 2.01 -14.61
CA ASP A 187 -10.39 2.81 -13.44
C ASP A 187 -8.89 2.82 -13.12
N ASP A 188 -8.46 3.74 -12.26
CA ASP A 188 -7.07 3.83 -11.80
C ASP A 188 -6.70 2.60 -10.96
N MET A 189 -5.85 1.74 -11.53
CA MET A 189 -5.37 0.53 -10.86
C MET A 189 -4.56 0.85 -9.59
N ALA A 190 -3.84 1.97 -9.55
CA ALA A 190 -3.08 2.36 -8.36
C ALA A 190 -4.02 2.69 -7.19
N LYS A 191 -5.18 3.31 -7.49
CA LYS A 191 -6.23 3.56 -6.51
C LYS A 191 -6.88 2.27 -6.02
N ALA A 192 -7.16 1.33 -6.93
CA ALA A 192 -7.70 0.03 -6.57
C ALA A 192 -6.74 -0.77 -5.66
N VAL A 193 -5.42 -0.71 -5.93
CA VAL A 193 -4.39 -1.32 -5.08
C VAL A 193 -4.36 -0.67 -3.71
N GLU A 194 -4.33 0.66 -3.63
CA GLU A 194 -4.32 1.41 -2.38
C GLU A 194 -5.52 1.06 -1.50
N ASP A 195 -6.74 1.06 -2.06
CA ASP A 195 -7.95 0.73 -1.34
C ASP A 195 -7.98 -0.75 -0.85
N ALA A 196 -7.39 -1.69 -1.60
CA ALA A 196 -7.26 -3.07 -1.14
C ALA A 196 -6.40 -3.18 0.14
N PHE A 197 -5.38 -2.34 0.28
CA PHE A 197 -4.59 -2.28 1.52
C PHE A 197 -5.29 -1.49 2.64
N ARG A 198 -6.14 -0.53 2.30
CA ARG A 198 -6.90 0.26 3.27
C ARG A 198 -7.97 -0.56 3.97
N TYR A 199 -8.75 -1.31 3.20
CA TYR A 199 -9.91 -2.05 3.71
C TYR A 199 -9.58 -3.50 4.05
N GLY A 200 -10.38 -4.10 4.94
CA GLY A 200 -10.17 -5.46 5.42
C GLY A 200 -10.62 -6.56 4.47
N LYS A 201 -11.53 -6.24 3.54
CA LYS A 201 -12.22 -7.23 2.70
C LYS A 201 -12.10 -6.87 1.22
N LEU A 202 -11.77 -7.87 0.40
CA LEU A 202 -11.56 -7.74 -1.05
C LEU A 202 -12.38 -8.80 -1.78
N VAL A 203 -13.14 -8.40 -2.80
CA VAL A 203 -13.77 -9.32 -3.75
C VAL A 203 -13.08 -9.18 -5.09
N LEU A 204 -12.64 -10.31 -5.64
CA LEU A 204 -12.03 -10.40 -6.97
C LEU A 204 -13.02 -11.06 -7.91
N ALA A 205 -13.47 -10.34 -8.94
CA ALA A 205 -14.46 -10.79 -9.88
C ALA A 205 -13.93 -10.76 -11.31
N THR A 206 -13.75 -11.94 -11.94
CA THR A 206 -13.21 -12.01 -13.30
C THR A 206 -13.71 -13.19 -14.09
N ILE A 207 -13.43 -13.16 -15.39
CA ILE A 207 -13.72 -14.24 -16.31
C ILE A 207 -12.55 -15.19 -16.45
N THR A 208 -12.85 -16.43 -16.79
CA THR A 208 -11.87 -17.36 -17.38
C THR A 208 -11.53 -16.90 -18.79
N TYR A 209 -10.28 -16.61 -19.04
CA TYR A 209 -9.79 -16.11 -20.32
C TYR A 209 -8.55 -16.89 -20.75
N ASN A 210 -8.62 -17.54 -21.90
CA ASN A 210 -7.54 -18.32 -22.47
C ASN A 210 -6.96 -19.38 -21.48
N GLY A 211 -7.82 -20.07 -20.73
CA GLY A 211 -7.42 -21.04 -19.70
C GLY A 211 -6.83 -20.41 -18.42
N ASP A 212 -6.83 -19.13 -18.30
CA ASP A 212 -6.28 -18.31 -17.22
C ASP A 212 -7.32 -17.24 -16.80
N ILE A 213 -6.91 -16.14 -16.19
CA ILE A 213 -7.73 -14.97 -15.86
C ILE A 213 -7.49 -13.81 -16.80
N PHE A 214 -8.41 -12.87 -16.84
CA PHE A 214 -8.25 -11.68 -17.68
C PHE A 214 -7.02 -10.85 -17.28
N PRO A 215 -6.22 -10.32 -18.25
CA PRO A 215 -4.90 -9.72 -17.97
C PRO A 215 -4.89 -8.62 -16.91
N PHE A 216 -5.87 -7.72 -16.90
CA PHE A 216 -5.94 -6.65 -15.90
C PHE A 216 -6.12 -7.19 -14.47
N MET A 217 -6.89 -8.27 -14.29
CA MET A 217 -7.02 -8.92 -12.99
C MET A 217 -5.69 -9.56 -12.55
N ARG A 218 -4.97 -10.19 -13.49
CA ARG A 218 -3.63 -10.74 -13.21
C ARG A 218 -2.69 -9.65 -12.74
N THR A 219 -2.57 -8.56 -13.49
CA THR A 219 -1.72 -7.42 -13.13
C THR A 219 -2.10 -6.82 -11.78
N TYR A 220 -3.39 -6.72 -11.47
CA TYR A 220 -3.87 -6.25 -10.18
C TYR A 220 -3.39 -7.14 -9.03
N ILE A 221 -3.58 -8.48 -9.14
CA ILE A 221 -3.14 -9.43 -8.11
C ILE A 221 -1.61 -9.43 -7.96
N GLU A 222 -0.86 -9.34 -9.06
CA GLU A 222 0.60 -9.19 -9.04
C GLU A 222 1.01 -7.94 -8.25
N ASN A 223 0.37 -6.80 -8.52
CA ASN A 223 0.61 -5.55 -7.77
C ASN A 223 0.34 -5.69 -6.27
N LEU A 224 -0.67 -6.44 -5.87
CA LEU A 224 -0.97 -6.72 -4.46
C LEU A 224 0.11 -7.61 -3.83
N THR A 225 0.41 -8.74 -4.45
CA THR A 225 1.30 -9.77 -3.90
C THR A 225 2.76 -9.31 -3.85
N GLU A 226 3.23 -8.53 -4.83
CA GLU A 226 4.55 -7.90 -4.84
C GLU A 226 4.75 -6.88 -3.70
N ARG A 227 3.66 -6.32 -3.18
CA ARG A 227 3.64 -5.40 -2.03
C ARG A 227 3.34 -6.08 -0.70
N SER A 228 3.45 -7.42 -0.66
CA SER A 228 3.22 -8.23 0.54
C SER A 228 1.80 -8.15 1.09
N TYR A 229 0.78 -8.15 0.22
CA TYR A 229 -0.62 -8.16 0.60
C TYR A 229 -0.93 -9.32 1.55
N GLN A 230 -1.49 -9.00 2.72
CA GLN A 230 -1.69 -9.96 3.79
C GLN A 230 -2.74 -9.48 4.80
N ASN A 231 -3.14 -10.36 5.74
CA ASN A 231 -4.08 -10.07 6.83
C ASN A 231 -5.44 -9.57 6.31
N ARG A 232 -5.97 -10.20 5.25
CA ARG A 232 -7.20 -9.77 4.58
C ARG A 232 -8.13 -10.95 4.31
N THR A 233 -9.43 -10.64 4.20
CA THR A 233 -10.44 -11.58 3.75
C THR A 233 -10.70 -11.37 2.26
N ILE A 234 -10.72 -12.47 1.48
CA ILE A 234 -10.91 -12.41 0.03
C ILE A 234 -12.10 -13.32 -0.38
N GLY A 235 -13.03 -12.74 -1.15
CA GLY A 235 -14.11 -13.46 -1.84
C GLY A 235 -13.84 -13.53 -3.34
N LEU A 236 -14.35 -14.56 -4.00
CA LEU A 236 -14.12 -14.81 -5.42
C LEU A 236 -15.44 -14.90 -6.19
N ILE A 237 -15.53 -14.19 -7.30
CA ILE A 237 -16.56 -14.34 -8.31
C ILE A 237 -15.89 -14.74 -9.61
N GLU A 238 -16.16 -15.97 -10.07
CA GLU A 238 -15.66 -16.42 -11.37
C GLU A 238 -16.76 -16.50 -12.41
N ASN A 239 -16.43 -16.24 -13.67
CA ASN A 239 -17.34 -16.46 -14.79
C ASN A 239 -16.63 -17.23 -15.90
N GLY A 240 -17.34 -18.23 -16.45
CA GLY A 240 -16.85 -19.01 -17.59
C GLY A 240 -17.99 -19.83 -18.21
N SER A 241 -17.96 -20.02 -19.54
CA SER A 241 -19.09 -20.65 -20.24
C SER A 241 -19.10 -22.18 -20.14
N TRP A 242 -17.90 -22.83 -20.14
CA TRP A 242 -17.82 -24.32 -20.15
C TRP A 242 -16.77 -24.90 -19.20
N ALA A 243 -15.71 -24.16 -18.87
CA ALA A 243 -14.64 -24.62 -17.99
C ALA A 243 -14.11 -23.46 -17.13
N PRO A 244 -14.93 -22.94 -16.19
CA PRO A 244 -14.48 -21.85 -15.32
C PRO A 244 -13.29 -22.31 -14.47
N ALA A 245 -12.24 -21.51 -14.48
CA ALA A 245 -10.99 -21.77 -13.78
C ALA A 245 -10.46 -20.54 -13.04
N ALA A 246 -11.15 -19.39 -13.17
CA ALA A 246 -10.64 -18.10 -12.69
C ALA A 246 -10.47 -18.09 -11.17
N ALA A 247 -11.38 -18.64 -10.39
CA ALA A 247 -11.26 -18.69 -8.94
C ALA A 247 -10.00 -19.44 -8.50
N ARG A 248 -9.76 -20.62 -9.06
CA ARG A 248 -8.55 -21.42 -8.76
C ARG A 248 -7.26 -20.68 -9.12
N VAL A 249 -7.24 -19.99 -10.26
CA VAL A 249 -6.06 -19.21 -10.69
C VAL A 249 -5.84 -18.05 -9.74
N MET A 250 -6.87 -17.25 -9.45
CA MET A 250 -6.78 -16.13 -8.51
C MET A 250 -6.26 -16.60 -7.14
N GLN A 251 -6.86 -17.66 -6.59
CA GLN A 251 -6.44 -18.21 -5.29
C GLN A 251 -4.97 -18.65 -5.28
N GLY A 252 -4.53 -19.33 -6.34
CA GLY A 252 -3.14 -19.78 -6.49
C GLY A 252 -2.13 -18.63 -6.52
N MET A 253 -2.51 -17.45 -7.02
CA MET A 253 -1.63 -16.28 -7.05
C MET A 253 -1.33 -15.72 -5.65
N PHE A 254 -2.16 -15.99 -4.65
CA PHE A 254 -1.94 -15.58 -3.25
C PHE A 254 -1.27 -16.67 -2.40
N GLU A 255 -0.77 -17.76 -2.96
CA GLU A 255 -0.18 -18.87 -2.19
C GLU A 255 0.94 -18.42 -1.23
N LYS A 256 1.69 -17.37 -1.58
CA LYS A 256 2.77 -16.81 -0.76
C LYS A 256 2.31 -15.69 0.18
N SER A 257 1.08 -15.25 0.07
CA SER A 257 0.51 -14.20 0.94
C SER A 257 0.17 -14.78 2.31
N LYS A 258 0.41 -14.00 3.36
CA LYS A 258 0.22 -14.46 4.74
C LYS A 258 -1.18 -14.10 5.24
N ASN A 259 -1.76 -14.99 6.05
CA ASN A 259 -3.02 -14.71 6.76
C ASN A 259 -4.13 -14.21 5.83
N ILE A 260 -4.30 -14.88 4.68
CA ILE A 260 -5.45 -14.67 3.81
C ILE A 260 -6.56 -15.60 4.28
N THR A 261 -7.72 -15.03 4.60
CA THR A 261 -8.95 -15.75 4.87
C THR A 261 -9.79 -15.74 3.60
N TRP A 262 -10.14 -16.92 3.11
CA TRP A 262 -11.01 -17.04 1.95
C TRP A 262 -12.45 -17.15 2.43
N LEU A 263 -13.39 -16.46 1.74
CA LEU A 263 -14.82 -16.66 1.98
C LEU A 263 -15.22 -18.09 1.61
N GLU A 264 -16.16 -18.64 2.36
CA GLU A 264 -16.76 -19.93 2.05
C GLU A 264 -17.72 -19.82 0.86
N ASN A 265 -18.49 -18.73 0.82
CA ASN A 265 -19.47 -18.46 -0.23
C ASN A 265 -18.83 -17.73 -1.42
N ASN A 266 -18.27 -18.48 -2.37
CA ASN A 266 -17.81 -17.96 -3.65
C ASN A 266 -18.88 -18.09 -4.71
N VAL A 267 -18.88 -17.19 -5.71
CA VAL A 267 -19.90 -17.16 -6.77
C VAL A 267 -19.32 -17.71 -8.07
N LYS A 268 -20.04 -18.68 -8.66
CA LYS A 268 -19.65 -19.29 -9.93
C LYS A 268 -20.73 -19.06 -11.00
N ILE A 269 -20.41 -18.20 -11.97
CA ILE A 269 -21.32 -17.83 -13.04
C ILE A 269 -20.99 -18.65 -14.30
N MET A 270 -22.04 -19.20 -14.95
CA MET A 270 -21.93 -19.90 -16.22
C MET A 270 -22.48 -19.00 -17.34
N SER A 271 -21.66 -18.09 -17.84
CA SER A 271 -21.97 -17.06 -18.84
C SER A 271 -22.81 -15.90 -18.30
N SER A 272 -24.08 -16.14 -17.91
CA SER A 272 -25.02 -15.14 -17.39
C SER A 272 -25.49 -15.49 -15.99
N LEU A 273 -25.94 -14.49 -15.24
CA LEU A 273 -26.58 -14.71 -13.93
C LEU A 273 -27.83 -15.59 -14.02
N SER A 274 -27.97 -16.41 -13.00
CA SER A 274 -29.16 -17.24 -12.74
C SER A 274 -29.71 -16.94 -11.34
N GLU A 275 -30.91 -17.37 -11.02
CA GLU A 275 -31.50 -17.25 -9.67
C GLU A 275 -30.60 -17.89 -8.59
N ALA A 276 -29.90 -18.99 -8.93
CA ALA A 276 -28.95 -19.63 -8.02
C ALA A 276 -27.77 -18.70 -7.72
N ASN A 277 -27.28 -17.97 -8.72
CA ASN A 277 -26.17 -17.00 -8.49
C ASN A 277 -26.62 -15.79 -7.66
N GLU A 278 -27.88 -15.37 -7.76
CA GLU A 278 -28.40 -14.30 -6.89
C GLU A 278 -28.42 -14.75 -5.43
N ALA A 279 -28.76 -16.00 -5.13
CA ALA A 279 -28.66 -16.58 -3.79
C ALA A 279 -27.21 -16.72 -3.31
N GLU A 280 -26.27 -17.12 -4.17
CA GLU A 280 -24.83 -17.17 -3.86
C GLU A 280 -24.28 -15.76 -3.53
N ILE A 281 -24.69 -14.73 -4.29
CA ILE A 281 -24.31 -13.34 -4.06
C ILE A 281 -24.86 -12.82 -2.73
N GLU A 282 -26.11 -13.14 -2.40
CA GLU A 282 -26.72 -12.82 -1.12
C GLU A 282 -25.92 -13.43 0.05
N ALA A 283 -25.58 -14.73 -0.05
CA ALA A 283 -24.79 -15.42 0.97
C ALA A 283 -23.38 -14.83 1.11
N MET A 284 -22.73 -14.46 0.00
CA MET A 284 -21.44 -13.76 0.00
C MET A 284 -21.54 -12.40 0.71
N ALA A 285 -22.59 -11.61 0.42
CA ALA A 285 -22.81 -10.33 1.07
C ALA A 285 -23.05 -10.49 2.59
N GLU A 286 -23.77 -11.50 3.02
CA GLU A 286 -23.96 -11.81 4.45
C GLU A 286 -22.65 -12.18 5.15
N GLU A 287 -21.80 -12.95 4.49
CA GLU A 287 -20.49 -13.32 5.03
C GLU A 287 -19.54 -12.11 5.10
N LEU A 288 -19.57 -11.22 4.10
CA LEU A 288 -18.80 -9.99 4.08
C LEU A 288 -19.25 -8.96 5.13
N CYS A 289 -20.49 -9.00 5.58
CA CYS A 289 -21.01 -8.06 6.59
C CYS A 289 -20.81 -8.54 8.05
N LYS A 290 -20.30 -9.76 8.26
CA LYS A 290 -19.90 -10.27 9.58
C LYS A 290 -18.52 -9.74 9.97
#